data_1b1209ef8a21a41976b2850bc60caf6b
#
_entry.id   1b1209ef8a21a41976b2850bc60caf6b
#
_cell.length_a   1.000
_cell.length_b   1.000
_cell.length_c   1.000
_cell.angle_alpha   90.00
_cell.angle_beta   90.00
_cell.angle_gamma   90.00
#
_symmetry.space_group_name_H-M   'P 1'
#
loop_
_entity.id
_entity.type
_entity.pdbx_description
1 polymer ?
#
loop_
_entity_poly.entity_id
_entity_poly.type
_entity_poly.pdbx_seq_one_letter_code
_entity_poly.pdbx_strand_id
1 'polypeptide(L)'
;MKPPRFLRSIPRQELFFISLILLLALSLRLYRIDDYLTFLGDEGRDVRVVRNILQGDPAFIGPQTSIGNMYLGPLYYYMMAPFLLLWNFNPVGPAIMVALLGTLTVAFTWWVGRTWFSPLAGLIAAFLFSISPVAIIYSKSSWNPNPMPFFALLAFWSLYQAWQNRRFLYLLVLGISVAFALQMHYLGLLLFPPLGLLWLVALKRYWNTKDRYSFVKLSLLGFLSFLLLMSPLLLFDIKHDFPNYQAFTAFFTNRQTTINLNPLNSDRFLLVLNKLTDDLVMATSHSYLTLASVTLITLSLFYLIRTSKDKKNFLTLLLWVVTGYLGLVVYKQHVYAHYFGFLFPAYYLLLGVLLSRLISSSLPARFLAVALLLSLSYIYLQHSPLHSPPNNQLSRTQAAVDQIISASGGQEFNFALIAKRNYDESYRYFFELKQAPLVRGEDRLTDQLFVICEDGDACQPEGNPQYQVAIFGPAHVVESWQLDHLKLYKLIPSQ
;
A
#
# COMPACT_ATOMS: atom_id res chain seq x y z
N MET A 1 -19.71 1.70 29.99
CA MET A 1 -18.79 2.82 29.65
C MET A 1 -19.57 3.93 28.97
N LYS A 2 -19.46 5.18 29.42
CA LYS A 2 -20.10 6.31 28.70
C LYS A 2 -19.27 6.62 27.45
N PRO A 3 -19.90 6.78 26.25
CA PRO A 3 -19.18 7.08 25.04
C PRO A 3 -18.39 8.39 25.17
N PRO A 4 -17.22 8.50 24.49
CA PRO A 4 -16.38 9.70 24.50
C PRO A 4 -17.20 10.93 24.10
N ARG A 5 -16.87 12.12 24.63
CA ARG A 5 -17.65 13.35 24.41
C ARG A 5 -17.87 13.69 22.93
N PHE A 6 -16.92 13.37 22.04
CA PHE A 6 -17.02 13.64 20.61
C PHE A 6 -18.09 12.77 19.92
N LEU A 7 -18.30 11.51 20.37
CA LEU A 7 -19.34 10.63 19.81
C LEU A 7 -20.76 11.08 20.21
N ARG A 8 -20.90 11.79 21.31
CA ARG A 8 -22.22 12.31 21.75
C ARG A 8 -22.77 13.42 20.84
N SER A 9 -21.93 14.07 20.04
CA SER A 9 -22.34 15.13 19.11
C SER A 9 -22.74 14.58 17.71
N ILE A 10 -22.64 13.25 17.52
CA ILE A 10 -22.97 12.64 16.24
C ILE A 10 -24.42 12.12 16.29
N PRO A 11 -25.27 12.48 15.30
CA PRO A 11 -26.62 11.96 15.22
C PRO A 11 -26.67 10.44 15.19
N ARG A 12 -27.65 9.84 15.87
CA ARG A 12 -27.79 8.35 15.91
C ARG A 12 -27.90 7.74 14.54
N GLN A 13 -28.58 8.39 13.60
CA GLN A 13 -28.70 7.94 12.21
C GLN A 13 -27.34 7.90 11.51
N GLU A 14 -26.48 8.90 11.70
CA GLU A 14 -25.14 8.92 11.13
C GLU A 14 -24.27 7.81 11.72
N LEU A 15 -24.35 7.58 13.04
CA LEU A 15 -23.66 6.47 13.70
C LEU A 15 -24.12 5.10 13.15
N PHE A 16 -25.40 4.94 12.91
CA PHE A 16 -25.97 3.73 12.32
C PHE A 16 -25.40 3.48 10.92
N PHE A 17 -25.43 4.47 10.02
CA PHE A 17 -24.90 4.32 8.67
C PHE A 17 -23.41 4.08 8.63
N ILE A 18 -22.60 4.81 9.42
CA ILE A 18 -21.16 4.57 9.45
C ILE A 18 -20.82 3.18 10.03
N SER A 19 -21.58 2.70 11.03
CA SER A 19 -21.38 1.35 11.56
C SER A 19 -21.64 0.28 10.51
N LEU A 20 -22.69 0.42 9.69
CA LEU A 20 -22.95 -0.48 8.57
C LEU A 20 -21.84 -0.44 7.51
N ILE A 21 -21.36 0.76 7.17
CA ILE A 21 -20.25 0.94 6.21
C ILE A 21 -18.97 0.29 6.74
N LEU A 22 -18.66 0.43 8.02
CA LEU A 22 -17.48 -0.17 8.62
C LEU A 22 -17.59 -1.70 8.74
N LEU A 23 -18.78 -2.21 9.05
CA LEU A 23 -19.03 -3.64 9.04
C LEU A 23 -18.86 -4.21 7.63
N LEU A 24 -19.40 -3.54 6.60
CA LEU A 24 -19.20 -3.91 5.20
C LEU A 24 -17.71 -3.86 4.82
N ALA A 25 -17.01 -2.77 5.17
CA ALA A 25 -15.58 -2.60 4.88
C ALA A 25 -14.74 -3.73 5.50
N LEU A 26 -15.02 -4.08 6.76
CA LEU A 26 -14.33 -5.14 7.48
C LEU A 26 -14.64 -6.52 6.86
N SER A 27 -15.92 -6.79 6.59
CA SER A 27 -16.36 -8.07 6.00
C SER A 27 -15.71 -8.31 4.64
N LEU A 28 -15.69 -7.32 3.73
CA LEU A 28 -15.07 -7.45 2.41
C LEU A 28 -13.56 -7.69 2.48
N ARG A 29 -12.89 -7.13 3.49
CA ARG A 29 -11.44 -7.27 3.67
C ARG A 29 -11.05 -8.58 4.34
N LEU A 30 -11.86 -9.06 5.28
CA LEU A 30 -11.58 -10.30 6.01
C LEU A 30 -12.16 -11.55 5.34
N TYR A 31 -13.14 -11.40 4.42
CA TYR A 31 -13.74 -12.54 3.75
C TYR A 31 -12.71 -13.44 3.07
N ARG A 32 -12.56 -14.68 3.57
CA ARG A 32 -11.59 -15.68 3.08
C ARG A 32 -10.19 -15.08 2.87
N ILE A 33 -9.70 -14.28 3.83
CA ILE A 33 -8.44 -13.54 3.69
C ILE A 33 -7.25 -14.47 3.45
N ASP A 34 -7.25 -15.65 4.02
CA ASP A 34 -6.27 -16.73 3.86
C ASP A 34 -6.18 -17.26 2.42
N ASP A 35 -7.32 -17.30 1.72
CA ASP A 35 -7.39 -17.78 0.33
C ASP A 35 -7.04 -16.69 -0.69
N TYR A 36 -7.34 -15.42 -0.37
CA TYR A 36 -7.18 -14.28 -1.29
C TYR A 36 -5.90 -13.48 -1.08
N LEU A 37 -5.21 -13.63 0.06
CA LEU A 37 -3.98 -12.88 0.29
C LEU A 37 -2.89 -13.26 -0.72
N THR A 38 -2.10 -12.29 -1.14
CA THR A 38 -0.87 -12.53 -1.88
C THR A 38 0.18 -13.05 -0.92
N PHE A 39 0.84 -14.15 -1.28
CA PHE A 39 1.97 -14.69 -0.53
C PHE A 39 3.06 -15.18 -1.49
N LEU A 40 3.84 -14.24 -1.97
CA LEU A 40 4.96 -14.43 -2.89
C LEU A 40 6.29 -14.11 -2.18
N GLY A 41 7.34 -13.93 -2.95
CA GLY A 41 8.67 -13.68 -2.41
C GLY A 41 8.77 -12.46 -1.50
N ASP A 42 8.11 -11.35 -1.84
CA ASP A 42 8.12 -10.13 -1.00
C ASP A 42 7.49 -10.37 0.36
N GLU A 43 6.29 -10.97 0.39
CA GLU A 43 5.59 -11.27 1.63
C GLU A 43 6.33 -12.35 2.44
N GLY A 44 6.92 -13.34 1.75
CA GLY A 44 7.76 -14.38 2.36
C GLY A 44 9.00 -13.81 3.02
N ARG A 45 9.74 -12.93 2.33
CA ARG A 45 10.88 -12.20 2.89
C ARG A 45 10.47 -11.40 4.11
N ASP A 46 9.36 -10.66 4.02
CA ASP A 46 8.92 -9.76 5.09
C ASP A 46 8.56 -10.54 6.36
N VAL A 47 7.79 -11.62 6.27
CA VAL A 47 7.46 -12.46 7.45
C VAL A 47 8.69 -13.17 8.02
N ARG A 48 9.67 -13.52 7.18
CA ARG A 48 10.94 -14.12 7.61
C ARG A 48 11.78 -13.12 8.42
N VAL A 49 11.93 -11.89 7.93
CA VAL A 49 12.60 -10.80 8.67
C VAL A 49 11.89 -10.53 9.99
N VAL A 50 10.56 -10.46 9.98
CA VAL A 50 9.77 -10.22 11.20
C VAL A 50 9.91 -11.36 12.20
N ARG A 51 9.99 -12.61 11.75
CA ARG A 51 10.27 -13.76 12.61
C ARG A 51 11.64 -13.62 13.28
N ASN A 52 12.67 -13.21 12.54
CA ASN A 52 14.01 -12.98 13.10
C ASN A 52 13.99 -11.84 14.14
N ILE A 53 13.25 -10.74 13.89
CA ILE A 53 13.04 -9.67 14.89
C ILE A 53 12.45 -10.24 16.18
N LEU A 54 11.42 -11.10 16.07
CA LEU A 54 10.78 -11.74 17.23
C LEU A 54 11.70 -12.73 17.96
N GLN A 55 12.73 -13.23 17.30
CA GLN A 55 13.78 -14.08 17.87
C GLN A 55 14.97 -13.30 18.44
N GLY A 56 14.95 -11.96 18.38
CA GLY A 56 15.96 -11.10 18.98
C GLY A 56 16.99 -10.53 17.99
N ASP A 57 16.78 -10.68 16.69
CA ASP A 57 17.62 -10.09 15.64
C ASP A 57 16.90 -8.87 15.01
N PRO A 58 17.13 -7.63 15.51
CA PRO A 58 16.39 -6.45 15.09
C PRO A 58 16.79 -5.99 13.67
N ALA A 59 15.80 -5.69 12.83
CA ALA A 59 16.01 -5.12 11.50
C ALA A 59 16.18 -3.60 11.57
N PHE A 60 17.20 -3.06 10.94
CA PHE A 60 17.48 -1.62 10.81
C PHE A 60 17.06 -1.05 9.46
N ILE A 61 16.87 -1.89 8.46
CA ILE A 61 16.39 -1.53 7.13
C ILE A 61 15.12 -2.32 6.80
N GLY A 62 14.30 -1.75 5.92
CA GLY A 62 13.15 -2.39 5.32
C GLY A 62 13.50 -3.05 3.98
N PRO A 63 12.48 -3.37 3.16
CA PRO A 63 12.70 -4.00 1.87
C PRO A 63 13.47 -3.10 0.91
N GLN A 64 14.26 -3.75 0.04
CA GLN A 64 14.88 -3.09 -1.10
C GLN A 64 13.80 -2.69 -2.11
N THR A 65 13.92 -1.51 -2.69
CA THR A 65 12.99 -1.03 -3.72
C THR A 65 13.42 -1.51 -5.11
N SER A 66 12.50 -1.46 -6.06
CA SER A 66 12.80 -1.73 -7.48
C SER A 66 13.69 -0.66 -8.14
N ILE A 67 14.05 0.40 -7.42
CA ILE A 67 14.88 1.51 -7.92
C ILE A 67 16.28 1.35 -7.34
N GLY A 68 17.12 0.57 -8.01
CA GLY A 68 18.53 0.39 -7.63
C GLY A 68 18.70 -0.14 -6.20
N ASN A 69 19.82 0.22 -5.57
CA ASN A 69 20.15 -0.19 -4.19
C ASN A 69 19.51 0.73 -3.13
N MET A 70 18.28 1.15 -3.32
CA MET A 70 17.56 1.96 -2.34
C MET A 70 16.71 1.09 -1.43
N TYR A 71 16.90 1.21 -0.13
CA TYR A 71 16.16 0.49 0.90
C TYR A 71 15.12 1.40 1.56
N LEU A 72 13.99 0.83 1.94
CA LEU A 72 13.02 1.47 2.82
C LEU A 72 13.46 1.35 4.29
N GLY A 73 12.81 2.09 5.18
CA GLY A 73 13.03 1.90 6.61
C GLY A 73 12.24 0.71 7.17
N PRO A 74 12.55 0.26 8.40
CA PRO A 74 12.06 -1.00 8.95
C PRO A 74 10.68 -0.91 9.61
N LEU A 75 10.02 0.25 9.67
CA LEU A 75 8.80 0.44 10.46
C LEU A 75 7.68 -0.53 10.09
N TYR A 76 7.58 -0.92 8.82
CA TYR A 76 6.58 -1.89 8.38
C TYR A 76 6.77 -3.25 9.07
N TYR A 77 7.99 -3.73 9.19
CA TYR A 77 8.30 -4.98 9.88
C TYR A 77 7.88 -4.96 11.35
N TYR A 78 8.15 -3.85 12.04
CA TYR A 78 7.73 -3.69 13.43
C TYR A 78 6.21 -3.57 13.60
N MET A 79 5.48 -3.06 12.60
CA MET A 79 4.02 -3.12 12.59
C MET A 79 3.50 -4.55 12.44
N MET A 80 4.14 -5.37 11.61
CA MET A 80 3.77 -6.77 11.39
C MET A 80 4.03 -7.66 12.61
N ALA A 81 5.09 -7.39 13.38
CA ALA A 81 5.60 -8.27 14.42
C ALA A 81 4.52 -8.72 15.43
N PRO A 82 3.71 -7.83 16.07
CA PRO A 82 2.68 -8.27 17.01
C PRO A 82 1.61 -9.15 16.36
N PHE A 83 1.28 -8.92 15.11
CA PHE A 83 0.26 -9.69 14.39
C PHE A 83 0.80 -11.06 13.94
N LEU A 84 2.04 -11.14 13.50
CA LEU A 84 2.67 -12.42 13.18
C LEU A 84 2.78 -13.31 14.45
N LEU A 85 3.16 -12.72 15.59
CA LEU A 85 3.22 -13.43 16.87
C LEU A 85 1.83 -13.92 17.32
N LEU A 86 0.82 -13.06 17.29
CA LEU A 86 -0.55 -13.40 17.72
C LEU A 86 -1.19 -14.51 16.88
N TRP A 87 -0.77 -14.66 15.61
CA TRP A 87 -1.23 -15.73 14.70
C TRP A 87 -0.25 -16.90 14.63
N ASN A 88 0.56 -17.13 15.64
CA ASN A 88 1.51 -18.26 15.72
C ASN A 88 2.39 -18.37 14.45
N PHE A 89 2.95 -17.26 14.03
CA PHE A 89 3.78 -17.14 12.82
C PHE A 89 3.06 -17.48 11.50
N ASN A 90 1.73 -17.45 11.48
CA ASN A 90 0.97 -17.57 10.23
C ASN A 90 0.92 -16.22 9.50
N PRO A 91 1.28 -16.15 8.20
CA PRO A 91 1.24 -14.92 7.39
C PRO A 91 -0.14 -14.24 7.28
N VAL A 92 -1.21 -14.94 7.61
CA VAL A 92 -2.56 -14.36 7.73
C VAL A 92 -2.62 -13.25 8.80
N GLY A 93 -1.84 -13.35 9.87
CA GLY A 93 -1.82 -12.32 10.92
C GLY A 93 -1.47 -10.92 10.40
N PRO A 94 -0.32 -10.72 9.75
CA PRO A 94 0.01 -9.45 9.11
C PRO A 94 -1.00 -8.99 8.03
N ALA A 95 -1.62 -9.90 7.28
CA ALA A 95 -2.68 -9.55 6.34
C ALA A 95 -3.93 -9.00 7.06
N ILE A 96 -4.30 -9.58 8.22
CA ILE A 96 -5.36 -9.04 9.08
C ILE A 96 -5.00 -7.65 9.61
N MET A 97 -3.75 -7.41 10.00
CA MET A 97 -3.28 -6.06 10.37
C MET A 97 -3.61 -5.04 9.27
N VAL A 98 -3.26 -5.36 8.03
CA VAL A 98 -3.52 -4.47 6.88
C VAL A 98 -5.03 -4.31 6.63
N ALA A 99 -5.82 -5.37 6.75
CA ALA A 99 -7.29 -5.33 6.62
C ALA A 99 -7.94 -4.42 7.70
N LEU A 100 -7.48 -4.49 8.93
CA LEU A 100 -7.93 -3.63 10.03
C LEU A 100 -7.53 -2.17 9.79
N LEU A 101 -6.29 -1.92 9.35
CA LEU A 101 -5.82 -0.59 9.02
C LEU A 101 -6.57 0.00 7.83
N GLY A 102 -6.87 -0.80 6.80
CA GLY A 102 -7.71 -0.40 5.67
C GLY A 102 -9.13 -0.02 6.11
N THR A 103 -9.73 -0.79 7.03
CA THR A 103 -11.04 -0.47 7.63
C THR A 103 -10.97 0.81 8.47
N LEU A 104 -9.90 0.98 9.25
CA LEU A 104 -9.67 2.22 10.02
C LEU A 104 -9.48 3.42 9.09
N THR A 105 -8.87 3.24 7.92
CA THR A 105 -8.74 4.29 6.91
C THR A 105 -10.12 4.71 6.36
N VAL A 106 -11.04 3.78 6.16
CA VAL A 106 -12.44 4.09 5.80
C VAL A 106 -13.11 4.92 6.89
N ALA A 107 -12.99 4.51 8.15
CA ALA A 107 -13.53 5.25 9.30
C ALA A 107 -12.94 6.67 9.39
N PHE A 108 -11.64 6.77 9.17
CA PHE A 108 -10.94 8.06 9.22
C PHE A 108 -11.29 8.95 8.02
N THR A 109 -11.51 8.38 6.84
CA THR A 109 -12.01 9.10 5.67
C THR A 109 -13.40 9.69 5.92
N TRP A 110 -14.32 8.91 6.53
CA TRP A 110 -15.60 9.45 7.00
C TRP A 110 -15.42 10.63 7.93
N TRP A 111 -14.57 10.48 8.96
CA TRP A 111 -14.34 11.52 9.96
C TRP A 111 -13.77 12.80 9.36
N VAL A 112 -12.80 12.69 8.45
CA VAL A 112 -12.23 13.84 7.76
C VAL A 112 -13.25 14.49 6.83
N GLY A 113 -13.97 13.72 6.03
CA GLY A 113 -15.01 14.21 5.14
C GLY A 113 -16.13 14.93 5.90
N ARG A 114 -16.57 14.35 7.04
CA ARG A 114 -17.54 14.93 7.96
C ARG A 114 -17.09 16.27 8.51
N THR A 115 -15.86 16.33 8.97
CA THR A 115 -15.34 17.52 9.67
C THR A 115 -14.88 18.62 8.73
N TRP A 116 -14.38 18.28 7.55
CA TRP A 116 -13.95 19.27 6.56
C TRP A 116 -15.11 19.80 5.73
N PHE A 117 -16.13 19.01 5.47
CA PHE A 117 -17.19 19.35 4.52
C PHE A 117 -18.59 19.15 5.10
N SER A 118 -19.06 17.91 5.23
CA SER A 118 -20.38 17.61 5.78
C SER A 118 -20.50 16.13 6.21
N PRO A 119 -21.46 15.79 7.10
CA PRO A 119 -21.75 14.41 7.44
C PRO A 119 -22.01 13.53 6.20
N LEU A 120 -22.79 14.03 5.23
CA LEU A 120 -23.12 13.31 4.01
C LEU A 120 -21.88 13.10 3.12
N ALA A 121 -20.99 14.10 3.01
CA ALA A 121 -19.74 13.95 2.27
C ALA A 121 -18.85 12.88 2.87
N GLY A 122 -18.75 12.83 4.20
CA GLY A 122 -18.01 11.79 4.92
C GLY A 122 -18.59 10.39 4.70
N LEU A 123 -19.91 10.23 4.81
CA LEU A 123 -20.58 8.93 4.60
C LEU A 123 -20.41 8.41 3.17
N ILE A 124 -20.59 9.28 2.15
CA ILE A 124 -20.40 8.88 0.74
C ILE A 124 -18.95 8.51 0.47
N ALA A 125 -17.99 9.31 0.95
CA ALA A 125 -16.56 9.01 0.79
C ALA A 125 -16.19 7.66 1.42
N ALA A 126 -16.62 7.41 2.65
CA ALA A 126 -16.39 6.16 3.36
C ALA A 126 -17.07 4.98 2.66
N PHE A 127 -18.29 5.15 2.18
CA PHE A 127 -19.02 4.09 1.47
C PHE A 127 -18.29 3.69 0.18
N LEU A 128 -17.96 4.65 -0.69
CA LEU A 128 -17.23 4.35 -1.92
C LEU A 128 -15.86 3.73 -1.64
N PHE A 129 -15.14 4.23 -0.62
CA PHE A 129 -13.85 3.65 -0.24
C PHE A 129 -14.00 2.22 0.32
N SER A 130 -15.11 1.93 1.02
CA SER A 130 -15.35 0.60 1.60
C SER A 130 -15.50 -0.49 0.55
N ILE A 131 -16.17 -0.18 -0.57
CA ILE A 131 -16.48 -1.11 -1.67
C ILE A 131 -15.53 -1.01 -2.86
N SER A 132 -14.57 -0.08 -2.84
CA SER A 132 -13.61 0.12 -3.93
C SER A 132 -12.77 -1.12 -4.20
N PRO A 133 -12.74 -1.65 -5.44
CA PRO A 133 -11.95 -2.82 -5.79
C PRO A 133 -10.47 -2.68 -5.45
N VAL A 134 -9.85 -1.56 -5.84
CA VAL A 134 -8.43 -1.30 -5.58
C VAL A 134 -8.14 -1.22 -4.08
N ALA A 135 -9.03 -0.61 -3.29
CA ALA A 135 -8.87 -0.53 -1.85
C ALA A 135 -9.04 -1.90 -1.15
N ILE A 136 -9.91 -2.77 -1.67
CA ILE A 136 -10.07 -4.13 -1.17
C ILE A 136 -8.83 -4.96 -1.47
N ILE A 137 -8.32 -4.95 -2.71
CA ILE A 137 -7.11 -5.69 -3.13
C ILE A 137 -5.94 -5.35 -2.19
N TYR A 138 -5.62 -4.06 -2.05
CA TYR A 138 -4.49 -3.62 -1.23
C TYR A 138 -4.76 -3.61 0.28
N SER A 139 -5.92 -4.09 0.71
CA SER A 139 -6.23 -4.31 2.13
C SER A 139 -6.31 -5.79 2.52
N LYS A 140 -6.03 -6.73 1.60
CA LYS A 140 -6.10 -8.17 1.88
C LYS A 140 -4.75 -8.86 1.97
N SER A 141 -3.67 -8.16 1.68
CA SER A 141 -2.31 -8.73 1.69
C SER A 141 -1.37 -7.88 2.53
N SER A 142 -0.42 -8.54 3.19
CA SER A 142 0.62 -7.88 3.96
C SER A 142 1.76 -7.46 3.02
N TRP A 143 1.68 -6.23 2.54
CA TRP A 143 2.73 -5.64 1.70
C TRP A 143 3.01 -4.21 2.16
N ASN A 144 4.28 -3.81 2.14
CA ASN A 144 4.73 -2.54 2.72
C ASN A 144 4.01 -1.27 2.19
N PRO A 145 3.56 -1.12 0.92
CA PRO A 145 2.85 0.09 0.49
C PRO A 145 1.41 0.19 0.99
N ASN A 146 0.81 -0.92 1.42
CA ASN A 146 -0.62 -1.00 1.73
C ASN A 146 -1.08 -0.11 2.90
N PRO A 147 -0.29 0.16 3.96
CA PRO A 147 -0.63 1.11 5.02
C PRO A 147 -0.58 2.59 4.61
N MET A 148 0.04 2.94 3.48
CA MET A 148 0.28 4.32 3.07
C MET A 148 -0.98 5.20 3.04
N PRO A 149 -2.17 4.74 2.58
CA PRO A 149 -3.39 5.55 2.59
C PRO A 149 -3.75 6.11 3.96
N PHE A 150 -3.59 5.32 5.03
CA PHE A 150 -3.84 5.75 6.40
C PHE A 150 -2.90 6.86 6.84
N PHE A 151 -1.59 6.66 6.65
CA PHE A 151 -0.59 7.62 7.09
C PHE A 151 -0.60 8.92 6.28
N ALA A 152 -0.91 8.86 4.99
CA ALA A 152 -1.11 10.04 4.15
C ALA A 152 -2.29 10.88 4.66
N LEU A 153 -3.44 10.25 4.91
CA LEU A 153 -4.62 10.94 5.47
C LEU A 153 -4.32 11.53 6.85
N LEU A 154 -3.60 10.79 7.69
CA LEU A 154 -3.21 11.24 9.03
C LEU A 154 -2.26 12.44 8.97
N ALA A 155 -1.35 12.49 8.01
CA ALA A 155 -0.45 13.63 7.81
C ALA A 155 -1.24 14.90 7.44
N PHE A 156 -2.14 14.84 6.46
CA PHE A 156 -2.97 15.98 6.07
C PHE A 156 -3.93 16.42 7.20
N TRP A 157 -4.55 15.46 7.88
CA TRP A 157 -5.38 15.74 9.04
C TRP A 157 -4.60 16.43 10.15
N SER A 158 -3.41 15.96 10.46
CA SER A 158 -2.55 16.49 11.52
C SER A 158 -2.15 17.94 11.23
N LEU A 159 -1.70 18.20 10.00
CA LEU A 159 -1.38 19.58 9.59
C LEU A 159 -2.61 20.48 9.64
N TYR A 160 -3.77 19.99 9.21
CA TYR A 160 -5.04 20.72 9.29
C TYR A 160 -5.39 21.08 10.75
N GLN A 161 -5.25 20.14 11.70
CA GLN A 161 -5.49 20.38 13.13
C GLN A 161 -4.57 21.48 13.68
N ALA A 162 -3.29 21.45 13.32
CA ALA A 162 -2.34 22.48 13.71
C ALA A 162 -2.68 23.84 13.08
N TRP A 163 -2.97 23.85 11.77
CA TRP A 163 -3.18 25.07 11.00
C TRP A 163 -4.54 25.75 11.30
N GLN A 164 -5.63 24.98 11.29
CA GLN A 164 -6.99 25.56 11.41
C GLN A 164 -7.46 25.61 12.86
N ASN A 165 -7.14 24.61 13.67
CA ASN A 165 -7.68 24.43 15.01
C ASN A 165 -6.70 24.78 16.14
N ARG A 166 -5.49 25.28 15.80
CA ARG A 166 -4.41 25.65 16.73
C ARG A 166 -3.99 24.52 17.67
N ARG A 167 -4.19 23.26 17.24
CA ARG A 167 -3.80 22.05 17.99
C ARG A 167 -2.38 21.64 17.61
N PHE A 168 -1.39 22.39 18.06
CA PHE A 168 0.00 22.27 17.58
C PHE A 168 0.67 20.94 17.91
N LEU A 169 0.18 20.18 18.93
CA LEU A 169 0.66 18.82 19.21
C LEU A 169 0.50 17.88 18.02
N TYR A 170 -0.44 18.15 17.12
CA TYR A 170 -0.57 17.37 15.87
C TYR A 170 0.62 17.53 14.91
N LEU A 171 1.52 18.51 15.12
CA LEU A 171 2.78 18.58 14.36
C LEU A 171 3.73 17.42 14.69
N LEU A 172 3.69 16.87 15.90
CA LEU A 172 4.38 15.61 16.22
C LEU A 172 3.79 14.45 15.42
N VAL A 173 2.45 14.34 15.41
CA VAL A 173 1.74 13.30 14.64
C VAL A 173 2.01 13.45 13.14
N LEU A 174 2.15 14.68 12.63
CA LEU A 174 2.56 14.94 11.25
C LEU A 174 3.93 14.33 10.95
N GLY A 175 4.94 14.62 11.78
CA GLY A 175 6.29 14.07 11.60
C GLY A 175 6.30 12.53 11.61
N ILE A 176 5.61 11.92 12.57
CA ILE A 176 5.44 10.46 12.65
C ILE A 176 4.75 9.92 11.38
N SER A 177 3.64 10.53 10.97
CA SER A 177 2.86 10.05 9.82
C SER A 177 3.65 10.11 8.51
N VAL A 178 4.44 11.18 8.31
CA VAL A 178 5.29 11.32 7.12
C VAL A 178 6.44 10.31 7.14
N ALA A 179 7.04 10.02 8.31
CA ALA A 179 8.06 8.98 8.46
C ALA A 179 7.50 7.59 8.08
N PHE A 180 6.31 7.25 8.58
CA PHE A 180 5.65 6.00 8.19
C PHE A 180 5.34 5.97 6.69
N ALA A 181 4.71 7.02 6.14
CA ALA A 181 4.36 7.04 4.72
C ALA A 181 5.58 6.86 3.81
N LEU A 182 6.71 7.51 4.15
CA LEU A 182 7.95 7.40 3.38
C LEU A 182 8.57 6.01 3.48
N GLN A 183 8.51 5.37 4.65
CA GLN A 183 9.03 4.01 4.85
C GLN A 183 8.10 2.93 4.28
N MET A 184 6.82 3.24 4.02
CA MET A 184 5.93 2.33 3.29
C MET A 184 6.25 2.31 1.79
N HIS A 185 6.54 3.46 1.19
CA HIS A 185 6.92 3.55 -0.23
C HIS A 185 7.62 4.88 -0.53
N TYR A 186 8.67 4.88 -1.35
CA TYR A 186 9.43 6.09 -1.70
C TYR A 186 8.59 7.20 -2.36
N LEU A 187 7.49 6.87 -3.04
CA LEU A 187 6.54 7.89 -3.54
C LEU A 187 5.79 8.64 -2.43
N GLY A 188 5.94 8.25 -1.17
CA GLY A 188 5.61 9.09 -0.01
C GLY A 188 6.31 10.44 -0.04
N LEU A 189 7.43 10.60 -0.78
CA LEU A 189 8.07 11.90 -1.07
C LEU A 189 7.11 12.90 -1.71
N LEU A 190 6.10 12.44 -2.46
CA LEU A 190 5.12 13.32 -3.09
C LEU A 190 4.16 13.99 -2.09
N LEU A 191 4.18 13.59 -0.82
CA LEU A 191 3.47 14.28 0.26
C LEU A 191 4.19 15.57 0.72
N PHE A 192 5.51 15.68 0.53
CA PHE A 192 6.28 16.82 1.03
C PHE A 192 5.89 18.15 0.37
N PRO A 193 5.75 18.28 -0.97
CA PRO A 193 5.38 19.53 -1.59
C PRO A 193 4.04 20.10 -1.06
N PRO A 194 2.91 19.37 -1.06
CA PRO A 194 1.64 19.92 -0.57
C PRO A 194 1.65 20.18 0.93
N LEU A 195 2.24 19.29 1.74
CA LEU A 195 2.34 19.48 3.19
C LEU A 195 3.26 20.65 3.53
N GLY A 196 4.40 20.81 2.83
CA GLY A 196 5.32 21.92 3.01
C GLY A 196 4.68 23.25 2.67
N LEU A 197 3.95 23.36 1.55
CA LEU A 197 3.22 24.56 1.16
C LEU A 197 2.16 24.95 2.20
N LEU A 198 1.37 23.98 2.66
CA LEU A 198 0.36 24.22 3.70
C LEU A 198 0.98 24.58 5.04
N TRP A 199 2.14 23.97 5.38
CA TRP A 199 2.89 24.34 6.58
C TRP A 199 3.44 25.77 6.50
N LEU A 200 3.96 26.21 5.33
CA LEU A 200 4.40 27.59 5.11
C LEU A 200 3.23 28.59 5.25
N VAL A 201 2.05 28.25 4.74
CA VAL A 201 0.83 29.06 4.93
C VAL A 201 0.46 29.15 6.42
N ALA A 202 0.55 28.03 7.16
CA ALA A 202 0.33 28.00 8.59
C ALA A 202 1.37 28.83 9.36
N LEU A 203 2.66 28.70 9.01
CA LEU A 203 3.76 29.48 9.58
C LEU A 203 3.52 30.97 9.38
N LYS A 204 3.21 31.41 8.15
CA LYS A 204 2.87 32.81 7.85
C LYS A 204 1.71 33.31 8.71
N ARG A 205 0.65 32.48 8.89
CA ARG A 205 -0.52 32.82 9.73
C ARG A 205 -0.15 33.08 11.18
N TYR A 206 0.78 32.29 11.74
CA TYR A 206 1.14 32.37 13.16
C TYR A 206 2.37 33.25 13.44
N TRP A 207 3.13 33.66 12.40
CA TRP A 207 4.42 34.36 12.54
C TRP A 207 4.37 35.61 13.43
N ASN A 208 3.34 36.44 13.29
CA ASN A 208 3.15 37.67 14.04
C ASN A 208 2.10 37.53 15.16
N THR A 209 1.92 36.33 15.69
CA THR A 209 0.98 36.03 16.76
C THR A 209 1.70 35.48 18.00
N LYS A 210 1.02 35.48 19.15
CA LYS A 210 1.51 34.84 20.38
C LYS A 210 1.73 33.32 20.22
N ASP A 211 1.18 32.72 19.21
CA ASP A 211 1.28 31.26 18.95
C ASP A 211 2.56 30.88 18.20
N ARG A 212 3.32 31.86 17.68
CA ARG A 212 4.55 31.62 16.90
C ARG A 212 5.50 30.67 17.60
N TYR A 213 5.81 30.93 18.87
CA TYR A 213 6.75 30.12 19.63
C TYR A 213 6.27 28.65 19.73
N SER A 214 5.02 28.43 20.09
CA SER A 214 4.42 27.08 20.22
C SER A 214 4.37 26.36 18.88
N PHE A 215 4.00 27.06 17.79
CA PHE A 215 3.96 26.49 16.45
C PHE A 215 5.36 26.07 15.99
N VAL A 216 6.37 26.94 16.11
CA VAL A 216 7.75 26.66 15.68
C VAL A 216 8.36 25.56 16.54
N LYS A 217 8.23 25.64 17.88
CA LYS A 217 8.73 24.61 18.80
C LYS A 217 8.18 23.21 18.47
N LEU A 218 6.85 23.10 18.26
CA LEU A 218 6.21 21.82 17.98
C LEU A 218 6.45 21.37 16.53
N SER A 219 6.70 22.29 15.59
CA SER A 219 7.20 21.91 14.25
C SER A 219 8.59 21.28 14.34
N LEU A 220 9.49 21.88 15.13
CA LEU A 220 10.83 21.31 15.34
C LEU A 220 10.76 19.93 16.00
N LEU A 221 9.94 19.76 17.05
CA LEU A 221 9.73 18.47 17.70
C LEU A 221 9.12 17.44 16.73
N GLY A 222 8.20 17.86 15.86
CA GLY A 222 7.65 16.99 14.80
C GLY A 222 8.72 16.56 13.80
N PHE A 223 9.59 17.48 13.40
CA PHE A 223 10.73 17.15 12.53
C PHE A 223 11.73 16.22 13.24
N LEU A 224 12.02 16.45 14.52
CA LEU A 224 12.86 15.52 15.31
C LEU A 224 12.21 14.13 15.45
N SER A 225 10.90 14.05 15.61
CA SER A 225 10.17 12.76 15.62
C SER A 225 10.30 12.04 14.27
N PHE A 226 10.22 12.77 13.16
CA PHE A 226 10.49 12.22 11.82
C PHE A 226 11.92 11.69 11.72
N LEU A 227 12.92 12.50 12.10
CA LEU A 227 14.34 12.09 12.08
C LEU A 227 14.62 10.88 12.97
N LEU A 228 14.00 10.81 14.14
CA LEU A 228 14.14 9.68 15.05
C LEU A 228 13.65 8.39 14.40
N LEU A 229 12.47 8.42 13.74
CA LEU A 229 11.93 7.26 13.05
C LEU A 229 12.69 6.89 11.77
N MET A 230 13.37 7.86 11.16
CA MET A 230 14.26 7.63 10.00
C MET A 230 15.69 7.23 10.42
N SER A 231 16.04 7.34 11.72
CA SER A 231 17.41 7.14 12.17
C SER A 231 18.01 5.76 11.86
N PRO A 232 17.26 4.63 11.92
CA PRO A 232 17.85 3.35 11.53
C PRO A 232 18.33 3.31 10.09
N LEU A 233 17.54 3.88 9.17
CA LEU A 233 17.91 3.98 7.76
C LEU A 233 19.11 4.93 7.54
N LEU A 234 19.15 6.04 8.25
CA LEU A 234 20.27 6.99 8.19
C LEU A 234 21.56 6.36 8.72
N LEU A 235 21.49 5.62 9.84
CA LEU A 235 22.62 4.90 10.40
C LEU A 235 23.12 3.79 9.48
N PHE A 236 22.23 3.09 8.81
CA PHE A 236 22.58 2.12 7.80
C PHE A 236 23.35 2.79 6.65
N ASP A 237 22.86 3.89 6.12
CA ASP A 237 23.51 4.65 5.05
C ASP A 237 24.94 5.07 5.43
N ILE A 238 25.11 5.64 6.63
CA ILE A 238 26.42 6.08 7.13
C ILE A 238 27.41 4.90 7.23
N LYS A 239 26.93 3.71 7.60
CA LYS A 239 27.78 2.51 7.77
C LYS A 239 28.15 1.81 6.45
N HIS A 240 27.42 2.03 5.37
CA HIS A 240 27.52 1.29 4.13
C HIS A 240 27.80 2.20 2.91
N ASP A 241 28.56 3.28 3.10
CA ASP A 241 28.96 4.20 2.01
C ASP A 241 27.77 4.87 1.30
N PHE A 242 26.68 5.15 2.04
CA PHE A 242 25.52 5.91 1.59
C PHE A 242 24.77 5.33 0.38
N PRO A 243 24.37 4.04 0.37
CA PRO A 243 23.73 3.44 -0.79
C PRO A 243 22.37 4.10 -1.12
N ASN A 244 21.57 4.49 -0.12
CA ASN A 244 20.30 5.19 -0.37
C ASN A 244 20.50 6.59 -0.94
N TYR A 245 21.49 7.33 -0.44
CA TYR A 245 21.84 8.65 -0.98
C TYR A 245 22.34 8.53 -2.43
N GLN A 246 23.19 7.54 -2.73
CA GLN A 246 23.68 7.28 -4.09
C GLN A 246 22.52 6.89 -5.03
N ALA A 247 21.63 5.98 -4.60
CA ALA A 247 20.45 5.59 -5.37
C ALA A 247 19.50 6.79 -5.62
N PHE A 248 19.29 7.62 -4.59
CA PHE A 248 18.49 8.84 -4.70
C PHE A 248 19.11 9.84 -5.68
N THR A 249 20.41 10.10 -5.60
CA THR A 249 21.09 10.99 -6.55
C THR A 249 21.06 10.44 -7.96
N ALA A 250 21.33 9.14 -8.14
CA ALA A 250 21.22 8.47 -9.44
C ALA A 250 19.80 8.56 -10.02
N PHE A 251 18.76 8.48 -9.20
CA PHE A 251 17.38 8.65 -9.64
C PHE A 251 17.13 10.02 -10.28
N PHE A 252 17.74 11.09 -9.76
CA PHE A 252 17.60 12.43 -10.33
C PHE A 252 18.61 12.75 -11.45
N THR A 253 19.75 12.07 -11.49
CA THR A 253 20.79 12.28 -12.51
C THR A 253 20.58 11.41 -13.74
N ASN A 254 20.15 10.15 -13.59
CA ASN A 254 19.87 9.24 -14.69
C ASN A 254 18.46 9.46 -15.28
N ARG A 255 18.20 10.71 -15.68
CA ARG A 255 16.87 11.21 -16.09
C ARG A 255 16.25 10.49 -17.29
N GLN A 256 17.05 9.79 -18.10
CA GLN A 256 16.54 9.08 -19.27
C GLN A 256 15.52 7.99 -18.90
N THR A 257 15.69 7.35 -17.74
CA THR A 257 14.85 6.21 -17.29
C THR A 257 13.91 6.55 -16.13
N THR A 258 14.14 7.63 -15.38
CA THR A 258 13.47 7.85 -14.09
C THR A 258 12.57 9.08 -14.04
N ILE A 259 12.99 10.20 -14.64
CA ILE A 259 12.29 11.50 -14.56
C ILE A 259 11.94 12.03 -15.95
N ASN A 260 10.69 12.42 -16.12
CA ASN A 260 10.21 13.14 -17.29
C ASN A 260 10.36 14.66 -17.08
N LEU A 261 11.29 15.29 -17.78
CA LEU A 261 11.51 16.74 -17.69
C LEU A 261 10.51 17.56 -18.52
N ASN A 262 9.73 16.91 -19.38
CA ASN A 262 8.64 17.55 -20.11
C ASN A 262 7.29 16.97 -19.68
N PRO A 263 6.83 17.30 -18.45
CA PRO A 263 5.60 16.73 -17.88
C PRO A 263 4.33 17.13 -18.65
N LEU A 264 4.41 18.19 -19.46
CA LEU A 264 3.29 18.64 -20.31
C LEU A 264 3.23 17.90 -21.65
N ASN A 265 4.16 16.97 -21.92
CA ASN A 265 4.01 16.07 -23.06
C ASN A 265 2.72 15.25 -22.88
N SER A 266 1.78 15.44 -23.80
CA SER A 266 0.38 15.02 -23.71
C SER A 266 0.19 13.56 -23.33
N ASP A 267 1.06 12.66 -23.81
CA ASP A 267 0.86 11.21 -23.66
C ASP A 267 1.03 10.75 -22.22
N ARG A 268 2.05 11.22 -21.51
CA ARG A 268 2.27 10.84 -20.11
C ARG A 268 1.23 11.44 -19.17
N PHE A 269 0.86 12.69 -19.42
CA PHE A 269 -0.18 13.39 -18.68
C PHE A 269 -1.51 12.62 -18.77
N LEU A 270 -1.95 12.28 -19.97
CA LEU A 270 -3.17 11.52 -20.18
C LEU A 270 -3.09 10.10 -19.65
N LEU A 271 -1.95 9.42 -19.83
CA LEU A 271 -1.74 8.07 -19.31
C LEU A 271 -1.92 7.98 -17.80
N VAL A 272 -1.29 8.88 -17.03
CA VAL A 272 -1.41 8.90 -15.57
C VAL A 272 -2.81 9.31 -15.15
N LEU A 273 -3.44 10.28 -15.83
CA LEU A 273 -4.81 10.68 -15.55
C LEU A 273 -5.80 9.53 -15.76
N ASN A 274 -5.67 8.83 -16.89
CA ASN A 274 -6.48 7.65 -17.19
C ASN A 274 -6.25 6.57 -16.12
N LYS A 275 -5.00 6.26 -15.80
CA LYS A 275 -4.66 5.24 -14.79
C LYS A 275 -5.28 5.54 -13.41
N LEU A 276 -5.18 6.78 -12.94
CA LEU A 276 -5.79 7.19 -11.67
C LEU A 276 -7.32 7.12 -11.73
N THR A 277 -7.91 7.52 -12.85
CA THR A 277 -9.36 7.48 -13.03
C THR A 277 -9.86 6.04 -13.13
N ASP A 278 -9.17 5.19 -13.90
CA ASP A 278 -9.51 3.78 -14.05
C ASP A 278 -9.44 3.04 -12.71
N ASP A 279 -8.35 3.19 -11.98
CA ASP A 279 -8.15 2.44 -10.74
C ASP A 279 -8.98 2.97 -9.56
N LEU A 280 -9.12 4.31 -9.41
CA LEU A 280 -9.74 4.93 -8.23
C LEU A 280 -11.21 5.28 -8.40
N VAL A 281 -11.67 5.49 -9.65
CA VAL A 281 -13.03 5.97 -9.91
C VAL A 281 -13.85 4.94 -10.69
N MET A 282 -13.30 4.39 -11.78
CA MET A 282 -14.08 3.56 -12.69
C MET A 282 -13.92 2.06 -12.46
N ALA A 283 -12.84 1.63 -11.77
CA ALA A 283 -12.47 0.22 -11.59
C ALA A 283 -12.38 -0.59 -12.91
N THR A 284 -12.29 0.09 -14.05
CA THR A 284 -12.25 -0.50 -15.39
C THR A 284 -11.56 0.46 -16.37
N SER A 285 -10.97 -0.07 -17.44
CA SER A 285 -10.19 0.67 -18.45
C SER A 285 -10.97 0.87 -19.75
N HIS A 286 -12.14 1.50 -19.71
CA HIS A 286 -12.90 1.85 -20.91
C HIS A 286 -12.73 3.34 -21.26
N SER A 287 -12.03 3.65 -22.35
CA SER A 287 -11.62 5.00 -22.73
C SER A 287 -12.76 6.05 -22.73
N TYR A 288 -13.99 5.69 -23.16
CA TYR A 288 -15.13 6.62 -23.14
C TYR A 288 -15.64 6.89 -21.71
N LEU A 289 -15.63 5.90 -20.83
CA LEU A 289 -16.00 6.08 -19.42
C LEU A 289 -14.96 6.92 -18.68
N THR A 290 -13.69 6.69 -18.96
CA THR A 290 -12.58 7.47 -18.41
C THR A 290 -12.70 8.92 -18.84
N LEU A 291 -12.92 9.21 -20.14
CA LEU A 291 -13.11 10.57 -20.63
C LEU A 291 -14.33 11.26 -19.99
N ALA A 292 -15.46 10.56 -19.89
CA ALA A 292 -16.66 11.09 -19.24
C ALA A 292 -16.41 11.40 -17.75
N SER A 293 -15.69 10.52 -17.04
CA SER A 293 -15.35 10.71 -15.62
C SER A 293 -14.39 11.87 -15.42
N VAL A 294 -13.34 11.98 -16.24
CA VAL A 294 -12.40 13.10 -16.21
C VAL A 294 -13.12 14.42 -16.46
N THR A 295 -13.99 14.47 -17.46
CA THR A 295 -14.79 15.65 -17.77
C THR A 295 -15.69 16.03 -16.61
N LEU A 296 -16.41 15.06 -16.05
CA LEU A 296 -17.30 15.26 -14.92
C LEU A 296 -16.53 15.77 -13.68
N ILE A 297 -15.40 15.16 -13.35
CA ILE A 297 -14.54 15.58 -12.24
C ILE A 297 -14.05 17.02 -12.47
N THR A 298 -13.57 17.34 -13.66
CA THR A 298 -13.05 18.67 -13.98
C THR A 298 -14.12 19.75 -13.88
N LEU A 299 -15.31 19.53 -14.46
CA LEU A 299 -16.44 20.46 -14.38
C LEU A 299 -16.91 20.64 -12.92
N SER A 300 -16.89 19.55 -12.17
CA SER A 300 -17.27 19.55 -10.75
C SER A 300 -16.27 20.30 -9.89
N LEU A 301 -14.97 20.13 -10.15
CA LEU A 301 -13.92 20.91 -9.49
C LEU A 301 -14.10 22.41 -9.74
N PHE A 302 -14.35 22.79 -10.99
CA PHE A 302 -14.59 24.18 -11.36
C PHE A 302 -15.82 24.75 -10.65
N TYR A 303 -16.92 24.00 -10.58
CA TYR A 303 -18.12 24.37 -9.85
C TYR A 303 -17.84 24.53 -8.35
N LEU A 304 -17.14 23.58 -7.75
CA LEU A 304 -16.81 23.59 -6.32
C LEU A 304 -15.86 24.75 -5.96
N ILE A 305 -14.89 25.09 -6.79
CA ILE A 305 -14.00 26.25 -6.60
C ILE A 305 -14.81 27.54 -6.50
N ARG A 306 -15.85 27.69 -7.35
CA ARG A 306 -16.67 28.90 -7.39
C ARG A 306 -17.68 28.99 -6.24
N THR A 307 -18.28 27.88 -5.85
CA THR A 307 -19.46 27.84 -4.97
C THR A 307 -19.17 27.41 -3.53
N SER A 308 -18.00 26.84 -3.25
CA SER A 308 -17.68 26.30 -1.93
C SER A 308 -17.55 27.39 -0.88
N LYS A 309 -18.28 27.25 0.23
CA LYS A 309 -18.07 28.04 1.45
C LYS A 309 -16.81 27.65 2.20
N ASP A 310 -16.39 26.38 2.08
CA ASP A 310 -15.22 25.77 2.75
C ASP A 310 -13.98 25.79 1.85
N LYS A 311 -13.69 26.97 1.27
CA LYS A 311 -12.60 27.13 0.27
C LYS A 311 -11.26 26.57 0.73
N LYS A 312 -10.92 26.74 2.02
CA LYS A 312 -9.62 26.27 2.56
C LYS A 312 -9.50 24.75 2.55
N ASN A 313 -10.56 24.06 2.99
CA ASN A 313 -10.60 22.61 3.05
C ASN A 313 -10.56 22.01 1.64
N PHE A 314 -11.32 22.60 0.73
CA PHE A 314 -11.34 22.20 -0.65
C PHE A 314 -10.00 22.45 -1.34
N LEU A 315 -9.36 23.62 -1.12
CA LEU A 315 -8.02 23.90 -1.66
C LEU A 315 -6.95 22.97 -1.10
N THR A 316 -7.05 22.58 0.19
CA THR A 316 -6.17 21.55 0.79
C THR A 316 -6.29 20.23 0.05
N LEU A 317 -7.53 19.77 -0.18
CA LEU A 317 -7.79 18.51 -0.90
C LEU A 317 -7.32 18.61 -2.36
N LEU A 318 -7.60 19.71 -3.03
CA LEU A 318 -7.19 19.95 -4.41
C LEU A 318 -5.65 19.99 -4.54
N LEU A 319 -4.98 20.69 -3.63
CA LEU A 319 -3.51 20.75 -3.60
C LEU A 319 -2.92 19.35 -3.45
N TRP A 320 -3.48 18.52 -2.55
CA TRP A 320 -3.04 17.14 -2.38
C TRP A 320 -3.19 16.31 -3.68
N VAL A 321 -4.37 16.35 -4.31
CA VAL A 321 -4.62 15.60 -5.56
C VAL A 321 -3.75 16.10 -6.70
N VAL A 322 -3.68 17.42 -6.92
CA VAL A 322 -2.94 18.00 -8.05
C VAL A 322 -1.43 17.77 -7.92
N THR A 323 -0.86 18.02 -6.75
CA THR A 323 0.59 17.80 -6.55
C THR A 323 0.96 16.31 -6.64
N GLY A 324 0.13 15.44 -6.11
CA GLY A 324 0.35 13.99 -6.23
C GLY A 324 0.25 13.53 -7.68
N TYR A 325 -0.75 13.99 -8.42
CA TYR A 325 -0.90 13.73 -9.85
C TYR A 325 0.31 14.22 -10.66
N LEU A 326 0.70 15.48 -10.48
CA LEU A 326 1.87 16.05 -11.18
C LEU A 326 3.17 15.32 -10.85
N GLY A 327 3.34 14.90 -9.59
CA GLY A 327 4.48 14.09 -9.18
C GLY A 327 4.54 12.73 -9.90
N LEU A 328 3.39 12.07 -10.08
CA LEU A 328 3.29 10.82 -10.83
C LEU A 328 3.52 11.01 -12.34
N VAL A 329 3.14 12.17 -12.91
CA VAL A 329 3.43 12.51 -14.31
C VAL A 329 4.93 12.69 -14.54
N VAL A 330 5.64 13.28 -13.57
CA VAL A 330 7.10 13.44 -13.60
C VAL A 330 7.82 12.09 -13.49
N TYR A 331 7.25 11.12 -12.78
CA TYR A 331 7.80 9.78 -12.64
C TYR A 331 7.68 8.99 -13.96
N LYS A 332 8.81 8.60 -14.56
CA LYS A 332 8.85 8.08 -15.95
C LYS A 332 8.53 6.60 -16.07
N GLN A 333 8.79 5.81 -15.04
CA GLN A 333 8.58 4.36 -15.09
C GLN A 333 7.09 3.99 -15.00
N HIS A 334 6.78 2.71 -15.13
CA HIS A 334 5.41 2.20 -15.01
C HIS A 334 4.82 2.56 -13.63
N VAL A 335 3.58 3.04 -13.62
CA VAL A 335 2.85 3.38 -12.39
C VAL A 335 1.86 2.28 -12.06
N TYR A 336 2.13 1.54 -11.01
CA TYR A 336 1.22 0.55 -10.45
C TYR A 336 0.22 1.20 -9.48
N ALA A 337 -0.93 0.58 -9.24
CA ALA A 337 -1.97 1.15 -8.41
C ALA A 337 -1.53 1.40 -6.95
N HIS A 338 -0.67 0.57 -6.37
CA HIS A 338 -0.11 0.80 -5.03
C HIS A 338 0.83 2.01 -4.94
N TYR A 339 1.39 2.48 -6.07
CA TYR A 339 2.27 3.66 -6.08
C TYR A 339 1.55 4.94 -5.69
N PHE A 340 0.27 5.04 -5.95
CA PHE A 340 -0.54 6.18 -5.59
C PHE A 340 -1.50 5.93 -4.42
N GLY A 341 -1.17 4.95 -3.57
CA GLY A 341 -1.92 4.70 -2.33
C GLY A 341 -2.08 5.94 -1.45
N PHE A 342 -1.10 6.84 -1.45
CA PHE A 342 -1.17 8.12 -0.76
C PHE A 342 -2.29 9.05 -1.27
N LEU A 343 -2.86 8.81 -2.45
CA LEU A 343 -3.98 9.58 -3.03
C LEU A 343 -5.35 8.93 -2.77
N PHE A 344 -5.43 7.66 -2.38
CA PHE A 344 -6.71 6.97 -2.21
C PHE A 344 -7.72 7.78 -1.38
N PRO A 345 -7.41 8.18 -0.13
CA PRO A 345 -8.37 8.93 0.67
C PRO A 345 -8.78 10.26 0.03
N ALA A 346 -7.86 10.93 -0.65
CA ALA A 346 -8.13 12.23 -1.28
C ALA A 346 -9.18 12.12 -2.40
N TYR A 347 -9.10 11.09 -3.24
CA TYR A 347 -10.06 10.86 -4.32
C TYR A 347 -11.46 10.53 -3.77
N TYR A 348 -11.56 9.65 -2.76
CA TYR A 348 -12.88 9.35 -2.17
C TYR A 348 -13.46 10.54 -1.42
N LEU A 349 -12.65 11.36 -0.75
CA LEU A 349 -13.09 12.63 -0.18
C LEU A 349 -13.61 13.57 -1.27
N LEU A 350 -12.91 13.67 -2.40
CA LEU A 350 -13.34 14.51 -3.52
C LEU A 350 -14.69 14.05 -4.08
N LEU A 351 -14.86 12.74 -4.34
CA LEU A 351 -16.14 12.17 -4.79
C LEU A 351 -17.25 12.40 -3.75
N GLY A 352 -16.95 12.20 -2.47
CA GLY A 352 -17.90 12.43 -1.38
C GLY A 352 -18.38 13.88 -1.31
N VAL A 353 -17.45 14.83 -1.44
CA VAL A 353 -17.78 16.27 -1.46
C VAL A 353 -18.63 16.60 -2.68
N LEU A 354 -18.23 16.15 -3.87
CA LEU A 354 -18.95 16.39 -5.11
C LEU A 354 -20.38 15.87 -5.04
N LEU A 355 -20.56 14.58 -4.76
CA LEU A 355 -21.87 13.96 -4.73
C LEU A 355 -22.76 14.55 -3.63
N SER A 356 -22.21 14.84 -2.45
CA SER A 356 -22.98 15.47 -1.36
C SER A 356 -23.48 16.87 -1.72
N ARG A 357 -22.69 17.66 -2.44
CA ARG A 357 -23.09 19.00 -2.92
C ARG A 357 -24.19 18.91 -3.99
N LEU A 358 -24.06 17.99 -4.93
CA LEU A 358 -25.10 17.76 -5.94
C LEU A 358 -26.41 17.29 -5.29
N ILE A 359 -26.37 16.38 -4.31
CA ILE A 359 -27.54 15.91 -3.56
C ILE A 359 -28.23 17.06 -2.82
N SER A 360 -27.46 18.01 -2.33
CA SER A 360 -27.95 19.17 -1.55
C SER A 360 -28.36 20.36 -2.41
N SER A 361 -28.28 20.26 -3.75
CA SER A 361 -28.62 21.34 -4.68
C SER A 361 -30.01 21.16 -5.29
N SER A 362 -30.20 21.45 -6.57
CA SER A 362 -31.47 21.31 -7.28
C SER A 362 -31.94 19.87 -7.44
N LEU A 363 -33.23 19.67 -7.67
CA LEU A 363 -33.82 18.36 -7.85
C LEU A 363 -33.16 17.56 -9.01
N PRO A 364 -32.90 18.13 -10.20
CA PRO A 364 -32.20 17.43 -11.28
C PRO A 364 -30.77 17.00 -10.86
N ALA A 365 -30.02 17.87 -10.16
CA ALA A 365 -28.69 17.56 -9.69
C ALA A 365 -28.68 16.44 -8.62
N ARG A 366 -29.73 16.39 -7.78
CA ARG A 366 -29.92 15.30 -6.82
C ARG A 366 -30.12 13.96 -7.52
N PHE A 367 -31.01 13.92 -8.53
CA PHE A 367 -31.21 12.71 -9.32
C PHE A 367 -29.92 12.26 -10.03
N LEU A 368 -29.18 13.20 -10.64
CA LEU A 368 -27.88 12.91 -11.25
C LEU A 368 -26.90 12.34 -10.22
N ALA A 369 -26.77 12.94 -9.05
CA ALA A 369 -25.84 12.46 -8.02
C ALA A 369 -26.21 11.06 -7.50
N VAL A 370 -27.50 10.79 -7.30
CA VAL A 370 -27.96 9.44 -6.91
C VAL A 370 -27.69 8.44 -8.01
N ALA A 371 -27.97 8.77 -9.28
CA ALA A 371 -27.66 7.91 -10.41
C ALA A 371 -26.16 7.62 -10.53
N LEU A 372 -25.30 8.64 -10.37
CA LEU A 372 -23.85 8.49 -10.34
C LEU A 372 -23.38 7.59 -9.18
N LEU A 373 -23.92 7.78 -7.98
CA LEU A 373 -23.57 6.96 -6.82
C LEU A 373 -23.97 5.49 -7.04
N LEU A 374 -25.16 5.26 -7.55
CA LEU A 374 -25.62 3.90 -7.88
C LEU A 374 -24.80 3.26 -8.99
N SER A 375 -24.47 4.03 -10.05
CA SER A 375 -23.62 3.54 -11.16
C SER A 375 -22.21 3.19 -10.67
N LEU A 376 -21.57 4.05 -9.88
CA LEU A 376 -20.26 3.76 -9.29
C LEU A 376 -20.32 2.54 -8.37
N SER A 377 -21.37 2.43 -7.55
CA SER A 377 -21.55 1.27 -6.68
C SER A 377 -21.72 -0.02 -7.48
N TYR A 378 -22.51 0.01 -8.55
CA TYR A 378 -22.68 -1.12 -9.45
C TYR A 378 -21.36 -1.53 -10.12
N ILE A 379 -20.61 -0.56 -10.67
CA ILE A 379 -19.31 -0.80 -11.30
C ILE A 379 -18.33 -1.43 -10.28
N TYR A 380 -18.25 -0.88 -9.07
CA TYR A 380 -17.36 -1.41 -8.04
C TYR A 380 -17.72 -2.83 -7.61
N LEU A 381 -19.01 -3.12 -7.50
CA LEU A 381 -19.48 -4.48 -7.19
C LEU A 381 -19.14 -5.45 -8.32
N GLN A 382 -19.36 -5.06 -9.59
CA GLN A 382 -19.04 -5.92 -10.74
C GLN A 382 -17.54 -6.22 -10.87
N HIS A 383 -16.68 -5.26 -10.51
CA HIS A 383 -15.23 -5.42 -10.55
C HIS A 383 -14.61 -5.78 -9.19
N SER A 384 -15.44 -6.22 -8.24
CA SER A 384 -14.94 -6.66 -6.94
C SER A 384 -13.94 -7.83 -7.11
N PRO A 385 -12.76 -7.77 -6.47
CA PRO A 385 -11.79 -8.86 -6.54
C PRO A 385 -12.34 -10.19 -5.98
N LEU A 386 -13.43 -10.13 -5.21
CA LEU A 386 -14.08 -11.31 -4.64
C LEU A 386 -14.93 -12.10 -5.66
N HIS A 387 -15.15 -11.59 -6.86
CA HIS A 387 -15.78 -12.34 -7.97
C HIS A 387 -14.80 -13.28 -8.68
N SER A 388 -13.52 -12.96 -8.61
CA SER A 388 -12.50 -13.88 -9.12
C SER A 388 -12.30 -15.04 -8.15
N PRO A 389 -11.95 -16.24 -8.62
CA PRO A 389 -11.57 -17.33 -7.72
C PRO A 389 -10.37 -16.91 -6.87
N PRO A 390 -10.27 -17.41 -5.64
CA PRO A 390 -9.13 -17.11 -4.77
C PRO A 390 -7.84 -17.65 -5.38
N ASN A 391 -6.73 -16.97 -5.10
CA ASN A 391 -5.42 -17.36 -5.62
C ASN A 391 -4.80 -18.55 -4.88
N ASN A 392 -5.23 -18.83 -3.65
CA ASN A 392 -4.77 -19.91 -2.78
C ASN A 392 -3.23 -19.99 -2.63
N GLN A 393 -2.53 -18.88 -2.78
CA GLN A 393 -1.06 -18.86 -2.79
C GLN A 393 -0.46 -19.37 -1.48
N LEU A 394 -1.03 -18.98 -0.34
CA LEU A 394 -0.54 -19.41 0.96
C LEU A 394 -0.64 -20.92 1.15
N SER A 395 -1.83 -21.48 0.95
CA SER A 395 -2.07 -22.93 1.13
C SER A 395 -1.28 -23.76 0.12
N ARG A 396 -1.16 -23.29 -1.12
CA ARG A 396 -0.36 -23.94 -2.17
C ARG A 396 1.12 -23.94 -1.83
N THR A 397 1.67 -22.83 -1.34
CA THR A 397 3.07 -22.76 -0.87
C THR A 397 3.32 -23.74 0.28
N GLN A 398 2.38 -23.81 1.24
CA GLN A 398 2.48 -24.77 2.36
C GLN A 398 2.44 -26.22 1.87
N ALA A 399 1.50 -26.55 0.98
CA ALA A 399 1.37 -27.90 0.43
C ALA A 399 2.63 -28.34 -0.34
N ALA A 400 3.23 -27.42 -1.12
CA ALA A 400 4.46 -27.69 -1.84
C ALA A 400 5.64 -27.93 -0.89
N VAL A 401 5.77 -27.14 0.17
CA VAL A 401 6.78 -27.32 1.22
C VAL A 401 6.59 -28.68 1.93
N ASP A 402 5.35 -29.04 2.27
CA ASP A 402 5.05 -30.31 2.95
C ASP A 402 5.39 -31.52 2.06
N GLN A 403 5.09 -31.42 0.75
CA GLN A 403 5.47 -32.45 -0.21
C GLN A 403 6.99 -32.62 -0.30
N ILE A 404 7.76 -31.50 -0.34
CA ILE A 404 9.22 -31.54 -0.40
C ILE A 404 9.80 -32.17 0.87
N ILE A 405 9.34 -31.75 2.05
CA ILE A 405 9.80 -32.30 3.33
C ILE A 405 9.54 -33.81 3.39
N SER A 406 8.36 -34.26 2.97
CA SER A 406 8.03 -35.68 2.89
C SER A 406 8.92 -36.43 1.91
N ALA A 407 9.10 -35.90 0.71
CA ALA A 407 9.89 -36.53 -0.36
C ALA A 407 11.41 -36.49 -0.10
N SER A 408 11.89 -35.59 0.78
CA SER A 408 13.31 -35.57 1.19
C SER A 408 13.73 -36.76 2.03
N GLY A 409 12.76 -37.46 2.63
CA GLY A 409 13.03 -38.59 3.54
C GLY A 409 13.84 -38.19 4.79
N GLY A 410 13.77 -36.94 5.20
CA GLY A 410 14.53 -36.38 6.32
C GLY A 410 16.02 -36.11 5.99
N GLN A 411 16.42 -36.29 4.75
CA GLN A 411 17.76 -35.96 4.29
C GLN A 411 17.89 -34.50 3.90
N GLU A 412 19.11 -33.97 3.98
CA GLU A 412 19.37 -32.59 3.52
C GLU A 412 19.10 -32.45 2.02
N PHE A 413 18.61 -31.29 1.63
CA PHE A 413 18.30 -30.97 0.24
C PHE A 413 18.60 -29.51 -0.12
N ASN A 414 18.91 -29.26 -1.38
CA ASN A 414 18.88 -27.93 -1.98
C ASN A 414 17.52 -27.63 -2.57
N PHE A 415 17.21 -26.35 -2.75
CA PHE A 415 15.94 -25.90 -3.27
C PHE A 415 16.11 -24.82 -4.33
N ALA A 416 15.32 -24.90 -5.41
CA ALA A 416 15.24 -23.91 -6.47
C ALA A 416 13.79 -23.59 -6.83
N LEU A 417 13.54 -22.34 -7.18
CA LEU A 417 12.28 -21.87 -7.75
C LEU A 417 12.52 -21.37 -9.17
N ILE A 418 11.81 -21.91 -10.14
CA ILE A 418 11.75 -21.40 -11.51
C ILE A 418 10.43 -20.66 -11.68
N ALA A 419 10.50 -19.33 -11.72
CA ALA A 419 9.36 -18.43 -11.85
C ALA A 419 9.76 -17.13 -12.53
N LYS A 420 8.85 -16.53 -13.34
CA LYS A 420 9.12 -15.25 -14.04
C LYS A 420 8.96 -14.03 -13.14
N ARG A 421 8.06 -14.08 -12.17
CA ARG A 421 7.64 -12.93 -11.36
C ARG A 421 7.62 -13.18 -9.87
N ASN A 422 8.26 -14.28 -9.43
CA ASN A 422 8.34 -14.66 -8.04
C ASN A 422 9.77 -15.08 -7.71
N TYR A 423 10.12 -15.12 -6.42
CA TYR A 423 11.35 -15.67 -5.88
C TYR A 423 11.06 -16.46 -4.61
N ASP A 424 11.99 -17.24 -4.15
CA ASP A 424 11.80 -18.42 -3.30
C ASP A 424 11.56 -18.14 -1.80
N GLU A 425 11.50 -16.87 -1.36
CA GLU A 425 11.43 -16.50 0.06
C GLU A 425 10.14 -16.97 0.75
N SER A 426 9.01 -17.07 0.02
CA SER A 426 7.76 -17.61 0.57
C SER A 426 7.88 -19.10 0.94
N TYR A 427 8.59 -19.87 0.16
CA TYR A 427 8.88 -21.29 0.42
C TYR A 427 9.93 -21.43 1.53
N ARG A 428 11.00 -20.63 1.49
CA ARG A 428 12.06 -20.61 2.51
C ARG A 428 11.50 -20.30 3.89
N TYR A 429 10.54 -19.38 3.99
CA TYR A 429 9.88 -19.10 5.25
C TYR A 429 9.29 -20.35 5.91
N PHE A 430 8.56 -21.17 5.14
CA PHE A 430 7.95 -22.37 5.67
C PHE A 430 8.94 -23.50 5.89
N PHE A 431 9.99 -23.66 5.08
CA PHE A 431 11.06 -24.58 5.36
C PHE A 431 11.73 -24.26 6.72
N GLU A 432 12.05 -23.00 6.97
CA GLU A 432 12.63 -22.57 8.23
C GLU A 432 11.66 -22.71 9.42
N LEU A 433 10.36 -22.38 9.21
CA LEU A 433 9.35 -22.51 10.26
C LEU A 433 9.15 -23.97 10.67
N LYS A 434 9.21 -24.90 9.72
CA LYS A 434 9.08 -26.35 9.93
C LYS A 434 10.41 -27.05 10.24
N GLN A 435 11.49 -26.29 10.37
CA GLN A 435 12.84 -26.82 10.65
C GLN A 435 13.26 -27.89 9.64
N ALA A 436 12.91 -27.70 8.36
CA ALA A 436 13.30 -28.60 7.27
C ALA A 436 14.82 -28.62 7.09
N PRO A 437 15.41 -29.75 6.70
CA PRO A 437 16.85 -29.88 6.46
C PRO A 437 17.28 -29.22 5.12
N LEU A 438 16.86 -27.98 4.89
CA LEU A 438 17.20 -27.17 3.74
C LEU A 438 18.63 -26.64 3.87
N VAL A 439 19.47 -26.92 2.87
CA VAL A 439 20.81 -26.36 2.73
C VAL A 439 20.83 -25.38 1.56
N ARG A 440 21.43 -24.20 1.75
CA ARG A 440 21.62 -23.26 0.66
C ARG A 440 22.67 -23.81 -0.30
N GLY A 441 22.40 -23.73 -1.59
CA GLY A 441 23.34 -24.21 -2.61
C GLY A 441 24.68 -23.46 -2.62
N GLU A 442 24.66 -22.18 -2.19
CA GLU A 442 25.86 -21.37 -2.01
C GLU A 442 26.77 -21.87 -0.86
N ASP A 443 26.16 -22.46 0.16
CA ASP A 443 26.91 -22.98 1.32
C ASP A 443 27.46 -24.40 1.03
N ARG A 444 26.59 -25.26 0.48
CA ARG A 444 26.94 -26.65 0.16
C ARG A 444 25.91 -27.29 -0.79
N LEU A 445 26.39 -28.11 -1.72
CA LEU A 445 25.54 -28.98 -2.53
C LEU A 445 25.22 -30.27 -1.76
N THR A 446 24.00 -30.74 -1.91
CA THR A 446 23.50 -31.99 -1.32
C THR A 446 23.25 -33.04 -2.41
N ASP A 447 22.84 -34.25 -2.02
CA ASP A 447 22.57 -35.32 -2.96
C ASP A 447 21.22 -35.24 -3.66
N GLN A 448 20.40 -34.23 -3.29
CA GLN A 448 19.08 -34.02 -3.89
C GLN A 448 18.73 -32.52 -3.99
N LEU A 449 18.15 -32.14 -5.14
CA LEU A 449 17.63 -30.82 -5.41
C LEU A 449 16.12 -30.90 -5.66
N PHE A 450 15.35 -30.12 -4.94
CA PHE A 450 13.93 -29.92 -5.26
C PHE A 450 13.73 -28.64 -6.04
N VAL A 451 13.00 -28.74 -7.15
CA VAL A 451 12.71 -27.61 -8.04
C VAL A 451 11.20 -27.43 -8.16
N ILE A 452 10.71 -26.22 -7.85
CA ILE A 452 9.34 -25.82 -8.13
C ILE A 452 9.30 -24.98 -9.39
N CYS A 453 8.39 -25.32 -10.29
CA CYS A 453 8.07 -24.58 -11.50
C CYS A 453 6.69 -23.92 -11.37
N GLU A 454 6.63 -22.59 -11.38
CA GLU A 454 5.37 -21.82 -11.33
C GLU A 454 4.81 -21.48 -12.72
N ASP A 455 5.62 -21.58 -13.78
CA ASP A 455 5.23 -21.18 -15.15
C ASP A 455 4.62 -22.33 -16.01
N GLY A 456 4.12 -23.38 -15.37
CA GLY A 456 3.40 -24.46 -16.03
C GLY A 456 4.29 -25.36 -16.93
N ASP A 457 3.73 -25.84 -18.05
CA ASP A 457 4.36 -26.89 -18.88
C ASP A 457 5.67 -26.49 -19.59
N ALA A 458 5.97 -25.19 -19.68
CA ALA A 458 7.19 -24.70 -20.34
C ALA A 458 8.45 -24.80 -19.45
N CYS A 459 8.32 -25.23 -18.20
CA CYS A 459 9.43 -25.32 -17.27
C CYS A 459 10.20 -26.62 -17.45
N GLN A 460 11.50 -26.52 -17.74
CA GLN A 460 12.43 -27.63 -17.76
C GLN A 460 13.41 -27.45 -16.60
N PRO A 461 13.41 -28.33 -15.59
CA PRO A 461 14.32 -28.19 -14.46
C PRO A 461 15.73 -28.64 -14.79
N GLU A 462 15.92 -29.67 -15.67
CA GLU A 462 17.24 -30.17 -16.07
C GLU A 462 17.96 -29.14 -16.93
N GLY A 463 19.20 -28.79 -16.57
CA GLY A 463 20.01 -27.83 -17.30
C GLY A 463 19.48 -26.41 -17.32
N ASN A 464 18.54 -26.07 -16.45
CA ASN A 464 17.96 -24.73 -16.37
C ASN A 464 19.00 -23.68 -15.93
N PRO A 465 19.08 -22.51 -16.57
CA PRO A 465 20.06 -21.48 -16.23
C PRO A 465 19.73 -20.72 -14.92
N GLN A 466 18.60 -21.02 -14.26
CA GLN A 466 18.29 -20.47 -12.94
C GLN A 466 19.42 -20.81 -11.96
N TYR A 467 19.87 -19.80 -11.20
CA TYR A 467 21.12 -19.84 -10.44
C TYR A 467 21.25 -21.09 -9.55
N GLN A 468 20.23 -21.41 -8.73
CA GLN A 468 20.30 -22.55 -7.80
C GLN A 468 20.30 -23.90 -8.53
N VAL A 469 19.69 -23.99 -9.72
CA VAL A 469 19.80 -25.20 -10.58
C VAL A 469 21.17 -25.28 -11.23
N ALA A 470 21.66 -24.16 -11.75
CA ALA A 470 22.96 -24.11 -12.44
C ALA A 470 24.12 -24.45 -11.51
N ILE A 471 24.13 -23.98 -10.26
CA ILE A 471 25.20 -24.32 -9.29
C ILE A 471 25.13 -25.77 -8.80
N PHE A 472 23.91 -26.38 -8.78
CA PHE A 472 23.77 -27.79 -8.42
C PHE A 472 24.48 -28.71 -9.46
N GLY A 473 24.58 -28.26 -10.70
CA GLY A 473 25.30 -28.95 -11.77
C GLY A 473 24.43 -29.93 -12.56
N PRO A 474 25.09 -30.83 -13.34
CA PRO A 474 24.36 -31.83 -14.12
C PRO A 474 23.53 -32.74 -13.22
N ALA A 475 22.25 -32.80 -13.46
CA ALA A 475 21.30 -33.57 -12.67
C ALA A 475 20.16 -34.07 -13.56
N HIS A 476 19.50 -35.16 -13.15
CA HIS A 476 18.32 -35.68 -13.83
C HIS A 476 17.14 -35.82 -12.87
N VAL A 477 15.92 -35.71 -13.41
CA VAL A 477 14.67 -35.83 -12.67
C VAL A 477 14.43 -37.32 -12.32
N VAL A 478 14.23 -37.61 -11.04
CA VAL A 478 13.89 -38.95 -10.55
C VAL A 478 12.42 -39.07 -10.14
N GLU A 479 11.81 -37.98 -9.67
CA GLU A 479 10.42 -37.92 -9.25
C GLU A 479 9.79 -36.58 -9.62
N SER A 480 8.48 -36.57 -9.89
CA SER A 480 7.72 -35.33 -10.16
C SER A 480 6.31 -35.41 -9.60
N TRP A 481 5.80 -34.27 -9.17
CA TRP A 481 4.45 -34.11 -8.62
C TRP A 481 3.75 -32.90 -9.24
N GLN A 482 2.44 -32.98 -9.42
CA GLN A 482 1.58 -31.88 -9.82
C GLN A 482 0.81 -31.40 -8.59
N LEU A 483 0.95 -30.14 -8.23
CA LEU A 483 0.26 -29.47 -7.11
C LEU A 483 -0.46 -28.25 -7.65
N ASP A 484 -1.73 -28.39 -8.00
CA ASP A 484 -2.53 -27.35 -8.66
C ASP A 484 -1.79 -26.83 -9.93
N HIS A 485 -1.38 -25.58 -9.95
CA HIS A 485 -0.62 -24.99 -11.08
C HIS A 485 0.90 -25.18 -10.98
N LEU A 486 1.40 -25.74 -9.88
CA LEU A 486 2.82 -25.95 -9.65
C LEU A 486 3.23 -27.33 -10.14
N LYS A 487 4.41 -27.41 -10.77
CA LYS A 487 5.12 -28.67 -10.97
C LYS A 487 6.31 -28.73 -10.03
N LEU A 488 6.40 -29.78 -9.28
CA LEU A 488 7.50 -30.06 -8.36
C LEU A 488 8.34 -31.21 -8.92
N TYR A 489 9.64 -31.07 -8.89
CA TYR A 489 10.59 -32.07 -9.35
C TYR A 489 11.65 -32.38 -8.27
N LYS A 490 12.05 -33.64 -8.17
CA LYS A 490 13.22 -34.06 -7.43
C LYS A 490 14.30 -34.46 -8.41
N LEU A 491 15.47 -33.86 -8.28
CA LEU A 491 16.63 -34.12 -9.09
C LEU A 491 17.76 -34.72 -8.22
N ILE A 492 18.52 -35.60 -8.80
CA ILE A 492 19.79 -36.13 -8.23
C ILE A 492 20.94 -35.85 -9.20
N PRO A 493 22.18 -35.71 -8.69
CA PRO A 493 23.33 -35.51 -9.56
C PRO A 493 23.45 -36.61 -10.62
N SER A 494 23.80 -36.24 -11.86
CA SER A 494 24.16 -37.19 -12.90
C SER A 494 25.54 -37.75 -12.57
N GLN A 495 25.68 -39.08 -12.61
CA GLN A 495 26.96 -39.77 -12.39
C GLN A 495 28.00 -39.41 -13.46
#